data_34134843e352a0f8b3fed3233f8ee887
#
_entry.id   34134843e352a0f8b3fed3233f8ee887
#
_cell.length_a   1.000
_cell.length_b   1.000
_cell.length_c   1.000
_cell.angle_alpha   90.00
_cell.angle_beta   90.00
_cell.angle_gamma   90.00
#
_symmetry.space_group_name_H-M   'P 1'
#
loop_
_entity.id
_entity.type
_entity.pdbx_description
1 polymer ?
#
loop_
_entity_poly.entity_id
_entity_poly.type
_entity_poly.pdbx_seq_one_letter_code
_entity_poly.pdbx_strand_id
1 'polypeptide(L)'
;MIRGLAQTGLFAVVAVFLAACAQTGSAPPTLPGEAPPGLPHAFYRQLQAQGQPVFRVDAARSQVVIEVRRGGSLARLGHDHVVASHDVAGNVAPDEGRADFQVALDALTVDEPALRAAAGFTTDPDAEDIAGTRRNMHKVLETERHPYVLLRVTGAAAEGKSDSIRLDVTLHGVTRPVDAVASWAATREEFAASGTFAIDQSAFGITPLSILGGAITVQDRLKISFRIVARPVTGAMR
;
A
#
# COMPACT_ATOMS: atom_id res chain seq x y z
N MET A 1 -68.09 19.55 -53.34
CA MET A 1 -67.54 18.33 -54.04
C MET A 1 -66.06 18.34 -53.76
N ILE A 2 -65.57 17.14 -53.56
CA ILE A 2 -64.16 16.70 -53.45
C ILE A 2 -63.53 16.71 -52.05
N ARG A 3 -63.36 15.52 -51.59
CA ARG A 3 -62.73 14.97 -50.42
C ARG A 3 -61.18 15.15 -50.46
N GLY A 4 -60.56 15.47 -49.34
CA GLY A 4 -59.15 15.34 -49.15
C GLY A 4 -58.88 14.57 -47.88
N LEU A 5 -58.24 13.41 -48.03
CA LEU A 5 -57.86 12.49 -46.95
C LEU A 5 -56.70 13.08 -46.13
N ALA A 6 -56.85 13.04 -44.82
CA ALA A 6 -55.77 13.24 -43.88
C ALA A 6 -55.01 11.92 -43.65
N GLN A 7 -53.71 11.89 -43.92
CA GLN A 7 -52.81 10.81 -43.52
C GLN A 7 -52.14 11.18 -42.21
N THR A 8 -52.50 10.45 -41.18
CA THR A 8 -51.82 10.49 -39.85
C THR A 8 -50.56 9.61 -39.91
N GLY A 9 -49.40 10.24 -39.91
CA GLY A 9 -48.12 9.56 -39.77
C GLY A 9 -47.79 9.30 -38.30
N LEU A 10 -47.73 8.03 -37.93
CA LEU A 10 -47.34 7.54 -36.61
C LEU A 10 -45.81 7.47 -36.55
N PHE A 11 -45.17 8.42 -35.84
CA PHE A 11 -43.75 8.36 -35.52
C PHE A 11 -43.54 7.42 -34.34
N ALA A 12 -42.99 6.24 -34.57
CA ALA A 12 -42.51 5.34 -33.56
C ALA A 12 -41.12 5.83 -33.09
N VAL A 13 -41.04 6.38 -31.88
CA VAL A 13 -39.78 6.67 -31.23
C VAL A 13 -39.22 5.40 -30.59
N VAL A 14 -38.22 4.82 -31.24
CA VAL A 14 -37.46 3.71 -30.68
C VAL A 14 -36.46 4.27 -29.68
N ALA A 15 -36.74 4.16 -28.38
CA ALA A 15 -35.80 4.46 -27.30
C ALA A 15 -34.81 3.30 -27.17
N VAL A 16 -33.62 3.48 -27.67
CA VAL A 16 -32.49 2.56 -27.44
C VAL A 16 -31.95 2.81 -26.03
N PHE A 17 -32.28 1.95 -25.09
CA PHE A 17 -31.61 1.89 -23.76
C PHE A 17 -30.23 1.29 -23.95
N LEU A 18 -29.20 2.13 -23.96
CA LEU A 18 -27.81 1.72 -23.74
C LEU A 18 -27.63 1.36 -22.27
N ALA A 19 -27.76 0.08 -21.93
CA ALA A 19 -27.35 -0.46 -20.66
C ALA A 19 -25.80 -0.44 -20.60
N ALA A 20 -25.23 0.58 -20.02
CA ALA A 20 -23.82 0.60 -19.64
C ALA A 20 -23.63 -0.38 -18.47
N CYS A 21 -23.17 -1.60 -18.77
CA CYS A 21 -22.64 -2.50 -17.75
C CYS A 21 -21.40 -1.85 -17.16
N ALA A 22 -21.52 -1.29 -15.95
CA ALA A 22 -20.38 -0.96 -15.12
C ALA A 22 -19.69 -2.29 -14.76
N GLN A 23 -18.61 -2.61 -15.45
CA GLN A 23 -17.73 -3.69 -15.06
C GLN A 23 -17.04 -3.25 -13.76
N THR A 24 -17.47 -3.79 -12.63
CA THR A 24 -16.71 -3.80 -11.38
C THR A 24 -15.46 -4.63 -11.64
N GLY A 25 -14.39 -3.98 -12.04
CA GLY A 25 -13.11 -4.63 -12.30
C GLY A 25 -12.48 -5.08 -10.97
N SER A 26 -12.76 -6.31 -10.55
CA SER A 26 -11.83 -7.02 -9.70
C SER A 26 -10.52 -7.13 -10.46
N ALA A 27 -9.41 -6.70 -9.85
CA ALA A 27 -8.10 -6.91 -10.44
C ALA A 27 -7.92 -8.42 -10.71
N PRO A 28 -7.46 -8.82 -11.90
CA PRO A 28 -7.26 -10.23 -12.19
C PRO A 28 -6.24 -10.82 -11.20
N PRO A 29 -6.40 -12.08 -10.76
CA PRO A 29 -5.41 -12.74 -9.92
C PRO A 29 -4.07 -12.77 -10.64
N THR A 30 -3.02 -12.27 -9.98
CA THR A 30 -1.65 -12.27 -10.50
C THR A 30 -1.17 -13.71 -10.64
N LEU A 31 -0.81 -14.13 -11.85
CA LEU A 31 -0.25 -15.46 -12.08
C LEU A 31 1.15 -15.56 -11.45
N PRO A 32 1.57 -16.75 -10.94
CA PRO A 32 2.92 -16.94 -10.42
C PRO A 32 3.97 -16.54 -11.44
N GLY A 33 4.76 -15.50 -11.14
CA GLY A 33 5.77 -14.94 -12.04
C GLY A 33 5.37 -13.67 -12.78
N GLU A 34 4.12 -13.23 -12.69
CA GLU A 34 3.68 -11.93 -13.19
C GLU A 34 4.11 -10.81 -12.24
N ALA A 35 4.65 -9.74 -12.82
CA ALA A 35 5.13 -8.62 -12.04
C ALA A 35 3.94 -7.86 -11.40
N PRO A 36 4.02 -7.48 -10.11
CA PRO A 36 2.95 -6.75 -9.44
C PRO A 36 2.56 -5.47 -10.20
N PRO A 37 1.27 -5.18 -10.37
CA PRO A 37 0.81 -3.98 -11.05
C PRO A 37 1.27 -2.73 -10.27
N GLY A 38 1.66 -1.67 -10.99
CA GLY A 38 2.04 -0.38 -10.39
C GLY A 38 3.53 -0.17 -10.16
N LEU A 39 4.37 -1.20 -10.26
CA LEU A 39 5.83 -1.04 -10.22
C LEU A 39 6.40 -0.70 -11.62
N PRO A 40 7.40 0.21 -11.72
CA PRO A 40 7.98 0.63 -13.01
C PRO A 40 8.99 -0.39 -13.55
N HIS A 41 8.55 -1.61 -13.84
CA HIS A 41 9.43 -2.70 -14.27
C HIS A 41 10.24 -2.38 -15.52
N ALA A 42 9.68 -1.60 -16.46
CA ALA A 42 10.39 -1.21 -17.68
C ALA A 42 11.65 -0.39 -17.38
N PHE A 43 11.57 0.52 -16.39
CA PHE A 43 12.71 1.31 -15.93
C PHE A 43 13.85 0.42 -15.41
N TYR A 44 13.55 -0.52 -14.53
CA TYR A 44 14.56 -1.43 -13.97
C TYR A 44 15.14 -2.39 -14.98
N ARG A 45 14.33 -2.88 -15.94
CA ARG A 45 14.85 -3.69 -17.07
C ARG A 45 15.82 -2.89 -17.94
N GLN A 46 15.53 -1.62 -18.18
CA GLN A 46 16.44 -0.75 -18.94
C GLN A 46 17.77 -0.56 -18.22
N LEU A 47 17.78 -0.28 -16.93
CA LEU A 47 19.01 -0.16 -16.14
C LEU A 47 19.83 -1.44 -16.18
N GLN A 48 19.18 -2.59 -16.03
CA GLN A 48 19.84 -3.89 -16.11
C GLN A 48 20.45 -4.14 -17.49
N ALA A 49 19.74 -3.78 -18.57
CA ALA A 49 20.28 -3.90 -19.93
C ALA A 49 21.50 -2.99 -20.18
N GLN A 50 21.63 -1.90 -19.41
CA GLN A 50 22.78 -1.00 -19.40
C GLN A 50 23.91 -1.48 -18.48
N GLY A 51 23.76 -2.65 -17.84
CA GLY A 51 24.76 -3.20 -16.92
C GLY A 51 24.76 -2.56 -15.53
N GLN A 52 23.74 -1.77 -15.21
CA GLN A 52 23.64 -1.15 -13.88
C GLN A 52 23.12 -2.15 -12.84
N PRO A 53 23.58 -2.06 -11.57
CA PRO A 53 23.13 -2.96 -10.51
C PRO A 53 21.67 -2.70 -10.17
N VAL A 54 20.84 -3.73 -10.31
CA VAL A 54 19.45 -3.75 -9.93
C VAL A 54 19.23 -4.89 -8.94
N PHE A 55 18.54 -4.59 -7.84
CA PHE A 55 18.19 -5.56 -6.82
C PHE A 55 16.67 -5.73 -6.77
N ARG A 56 16.22 -6.98 -6.58
CA ARG A 56 14.81 -7.32 -6.33
C ARG A 56 14.61 -7.65 -4.86
N VAL A 57 13.54 -7.14 -4.27
CA VAL A 57 13.19 -7.40 -2.86
C VAL A 57 13.03 -8.90 -2.64
N ASP A 58 13.64 -9.38 -1.56
CA ASP A 58 13.44 -10.70 -0.97
C ASP A 58 12.36 -10.57 0.12
N ALA A 59 11.11 -10.87 -0.24
CA ALA A 59 9.96 -10.70 0.64
C ALA A 59 10.12 -11.48 1.96
N ALA A 60 10.68 -12.71 1.91
CA ALA A 60 10.87 -13.55 3.09
C ALA A 60 11.83 -12.93 4.14
N ARG A 61 12.64 -11.97 3.73
CA ARG A 61 13.62 -11.27 4.60
C ARG A 61 13.27 -9.80 4.81
N SER A 62 12.17 -9.34 4.23
CA SER A 62 11.69 -7.96 4.30
C SER A 62 10.43 -7.86 5.15
N GLN A 63 10.26 -6.74 5.82
CA GLN A 63 9.13 -6.51 6.71
C GLN A 63 8.82 -5.02 6.80
N VAL A 64 7.52 -4.70 6.83
CA VAL A 64 7.00 -3.38 7.21
C VAL A 64 6.10 -3.56 8.41
N VAL A 65 6.27 -2.73 9.43
CA VAL A 65 5.49 -2.77 10.68
C VAL A 65 4.87 -1.42 10.94
N ILE A 66 3.58 -1.40 11.20
CA ILE A 66 2.78 -0.21 11.47
C ILE A 66 2.23 -0.28 12.90
N GLU A 67 2.58 0.70 13.74
CA GLU A 67 2.00 0.88 15.05
C GLU A 67 0.71 1.71 14.94
N VAL A 68 -0.41 1.10 15.34
CA VAL A 68 -1.74 1.69 15.32
C VAL A 68 -2.18 1.92 16.76
N ARG A 69 -2.22 3.18 17.17
CA ARG A 69 -2.51 3.53 18.56
C ARG A 69 -3.96 3.98 18.73
N ARG A 70 -4.55 3.54 19.83
CA ARG A 70 -5.88 3.96 20.28
C ARG A 70 -5.85 5.39 20.79
N GLY A 71 -6.99 6.08 20.69
CA GLY A 71 -7.24 7.42 21.18
C GLY A 71 -8.68 7.58 21.70
N GLY A 72 -9.05 8.81 22.04
CA GLY A 72 -10.38 9.15 22.56
C GLY A 72 -10.50 9.05 24.08
N SER A 73 -11.63 9.51 24.61
CA SER A 73 -11.88 9.61 26.08
C SER A 73 -11.99 8.23 26.77
N LEU A 74 -12.39 7.21 26.02
CA LEU A 74 -12.49 5.82 26.49
C LEU A 74 -11.39 4.92 25.87
N ALA A 75 -10.26 5.47 25.48
CA ALA A 75 -9.15 4.71 24.87
C ALA A 75 -8.74 3.48 25.70
N ARG A 76 -8.86 3.54 27.05
CA ARG A 76 -8.56 2.39 27.94
C ARG A 76 -9.39 1.14 27.68
N LEU A 77 -10.51 1.26 26.98
CA LEU A 77 -11.40 0.14 26.63
C LEU A 77 -11.06 -0.47 25.25
N GLY A 78 -10.15 0.11 24.51
CA GLY A 78 -9.67 -0.42 23.25
C GLY A 78 -8.26 -0.98 23.36
N HIS A 79 -7.72 -1.42 22.23
CA HIS A 79 -6.38 -1.97 22.12
C HIS A 79 -5.50 -1.12 21.21
N ASP A 80 -4.18 -1.12 21.47
CA ASP A 80 -3.20 -0.75 20.48
C ASP A 80 -2.92 -1.97 19.61
N HIS A 81 -2.74 -1.78 18.30
CA HIS A 81 -2.53 -2.85 17.34
C HIS A 81 -1.22 -2.68 16.59
N VAL A 82 -0.62 -3.80 16.22
CA VAL A 82 0.48 -3.85 15.26
C VAL A 82 -0.02 -4.48 13.98
N VAL A 83 0.17 -3.80 12.87
CA VAL A 83 -0.11 -4.32 11.54
C VAL A 83 1.22 -4.54 10.83
N ALA A 84 1.39 -5.68 10.15
CA ALA A 84 2.65 -5.95 9.45
C ALA A 84 2.42 -6.49 8.04
N SER A 85 3.41 -6.24 7.18
CA SER A 85 3.54 -6.91 5.89
C SER A 85 4.84 -7.69 5.83
N HIS A 86 4.73 -8.94 5.39
CA HIS A 86 5.85 -9.81 5.02
C HIS A 86 5.87 -10.07 3.50
N ASP A 87 4.97 -9.40 2.76
CA ASP A 87 4.83 -9.51 1.31
C ASP A 87 5.12 -8.14 0.66
N VAL A 88 6.39 -7.74 0.75
CA VAL A 88 6.87 -6.52 0.12
C VAL A 88 7.48 -6.88 -1.23
N ALA A 89 6.92 -6.36 -2.31
CA ALA A 89 7.51 -6.46 -3.65
C ALA A 89 8.23 -5.16 -4.02
N GLY A 90 9.25 -5.24 -4.85
CA GLY A 90 9.94 -4.04 -5.31
C GLY A 90 11.29 -4.26 -5.94
N ASN A 91 11.87 -3.16 -6.40
CA ASN A 91 13.20 -3.12 -6.97
C ASN A 91 13.96 -1.91 -6.45
N VAL A 92 15.29 -2.05 -6.40
CA VAL A 92 16.22 -1.02 -5.93
C VAL A 92 17.32 -0.86 -6.98
N ALA A 93 17.63 0.37 -7.32
CA ALA A 93 18.76 0.80 -8.12
C ALA A 93 19.58 1.82 -7.32
N PRO A 94 20.57 1.37 -6.53
CA PRO A 94 21.28 2.24 -5.59
C PRO A 94 22.04 3.37 -6.31
N ASP A 95 22.64 3.09 -7.46
CA ASP A 95 23.41 4.06 -8.24
C ASP A 95 22.51 5.19 -8.79
N GLU A 96 21.21 4.91 -8.98
CA GLU A 96 20.20 5.91 -9.38
C GLU A 96 19.56 6.62 -8.17
N GLY A 97 19.93 6.22 -6.94
CA GLY A 97 19.28 6.71 -5.73
C GLY A 97 17.78 6.41 -5.68
N ARG A 98 17.34 5.34 -6.35
CA ARG A 98 15.92 5.02 -6.56
C ARG A 98 15.55 3.62 -6.09
N ALA A 99 14.42 3.54 -5.44
CA ALA A 99 13.73 2.29 -5.16
C ALA A 99 12.22 2.48 -5.31
N ASP A 100 11.54 1.47 -5.79
CA ASP A 100 10.07 1.44 -5.86
C ASP A 100 9.60 0.15 -5.18
N PHE A 101 8.65 0.30 -4.23
CA PHE A 101 8.10 -0.80 -3.45
C PHE A 101 6.58 -0.82 -3.56
N GLN A 102 6.02 -2.01 -3.37
CA GLN A 102 4.60 -2.27 -3.30
C GLN A 102 4.30 -3.18 -2.11
N VAL A 103 3.24 -2.85 -1.39
CA VAL A 103 2.71 -3.64 -0.27
C VAL A 103 1.25 -3.96 -0.56
N ALA A 104 0.90 -5.24 -0.57
CA ALA A 104 -0.48 -5.70 -0.71
C ALA A 104 -1.25 -5.51 0.61
N LEU A 105 -2.37 -4.79 0.57
CA LEU A 105 -3.14 -4.48 1.78
C LEU A 105 -3.98 -5.66 2.29
N ASP A 106 -4.32 -6.62 1.43
CA ASP A 106 -5.05 -7.84 1.79
C ASP A 106 -4.14 -8.89 2.47
N ALA A 107 -2.81 -8.81 2.23
CA ALA A 107 -1.82 -9.68 2.83
C ALA A 107 -1.30 -9.20 4.20
N LEU A 108 -1.82 -8.09 4.72
CA LEU A 108 -1.42 -7.56 6.03
C LEU A 108 -1.86 -8.50 7.16
N THR A 109 -0.95 -8.72 8.10
CA THR A 109 -1.22 -9.42 9.37
C THR A 109 -1.52 -8.42 10.49
N VAL A 110 -2.24 -8.86 11.50
CA VAL A 110 -2.62 -8.03 12.65
C VAL A 110 -2.21 -8.76 13.92
N ASP A 111 -1.55 -8.03 14.80
CA ASP A 111 -1.22 -8.41 16.18
C ASP A 111 -0.40 -9.70 16.32
N GLU A 112 0.63 -9.85 15.49
CA GLU A 112 1.61 -10.91 15.69
C GLU A 112 2.29 -10.74 17.08
N PRO A 113 2.30 -11.78 17.95
CA PRO A 113 2.74 -11.65 19.33
C PRO A 113 4.15 -11.06 19.48
N ALA A 114 5.09 -11.48 18.62
CA ALA A 114 6.47 -10.98 18.66
C ALA A 114 6.55 -9.49 18.33
N LEU A 115 5.73 -9.01 17.38
CA LEU A 115 5.71 -7.60 16.98
C LEU A 115 5.02 -6.73 18.02
N ARG A 116 3.97 -7.22 18.67
CA ARG A 116 3.32 -6.55 19.80
C ARG A 116 4.29 -6.37 20.96
N ALA A 117 5.04 -7.42 21.30
CA ALA A 117 6.05 -7.37 22.35
C ALA A 117 7.16 -6.36 22.01
N ALA A 118 7.63 -6.34 20.76
CA ALA A 118 8.62 -5.39 20.28
C ALA A 118 8.13 -3.91 20.31
N ALA A 119 6.83 -3.70 20.07
CA ALA A 119 6.19 -2.38 20.16
C ALA A 119 5.91 -1.96 21.63
N GLY A 120 6.09 -2.84 22.59
CA GLY A 120 5.82 -2.59 24.03
C GLY A 120 4.31 -2.53 24.32
N PHE A 121 3.46 -3.16 23.51
CA PHE A 121 2.02 -3.19 23.74
C PHE A 121 1.67 -4.24 24.79
N THR A 122 0.96 -3.81 25.82
CA THR A 122 0.65 -4.64 27.02
C THR A 122 -0.77 -5.19 27.04
N THR A 123 -1.65 -4.72 26.13
CA THR A 123 -3.00 -5.30 25.99
C THR A 123 -2.91 -6.59 25.19
N ASP A 124 -3.82 -7.54 25.49
CA ASP A 124 -3.87 -8.85 24.86
C ASP A 124 -5.22 -9.02 24.12
N PRO A 125 -5.32 -8.53 22.85
CA PRO A 125 -6.53 -8.70 22.07
C PRO A 125 -6.76 -10.18 21.75
N ASP A 126 -8.01 -10.63 21.89
CA ASP A 126 -8.37 -11.98 21.55
C ASP A 126 -8.53 -12.19 20.01
N ALA A 127 -8.82 -13.40 19.59
CA ALA A 127 -8.96 -13.74 18.17
C ALA A 127 -10.13 -12.99 17.49
N GLU A 128 -11.20 -12.66 18.24
CA GLU A 128 -12.34 -11.90 17.72
C GLU A 128 -11.97 -10.43 17.54
N ASP A 129 -11.26 -9.84 18.49
CA ASP A 129 -10.70 -8.48 18.41
C ASP A 129 -9.78 -8.34 17.20
N ILE A 130 -8.86 -9.29 17.00
CA ILE A 130 -7.93 -9.32 15.87
C ILE A 130 -8.69 -9.41 14.54
N ALA A 131 -9.67 -10.33 14.44
CA ALA A 131 -10.50 -10.47 13.26
C ALA A 131 -11.35 -9.21 12.99
N GLY A 132 -11.88 -8.60 14.04
CA GLY A 132 -12.62 -7.33 13.98
C GLY A 132 -11.76 -6.19 13.48
N THR A 133 -10.55 -6.06 14.01
CA THR A 133 -9.56 -5.07 13.58
C THR A 133 -9.20 -5.24 12.11
N ARG A 134 -8.97 -6.48 11.67
CA ARG A 134 -8.69 -6.76 10.25
C ARG A 134 -9.85 -6.35 9.34
N ARG A 135 -11.09 -6.70 9.69
CA ARG A 135 -12.29 -6.28 8.92
C ARG A 135 -12.41 -4.75 8.84
N ASN A 136 -12.22 -4.07 9.97
CA ASN A 136 -12.28 -2.61 10.03
C ASN A 136 -11.18 -1.95 9.20
N MET A 137 -9.96 -2.49 9.25
CA MET A 137 -8.82 -2.04 8.45
C MET A 137 -9.14 -2.12 6.95
N HIS A 138 -9.61 -3.27 6.45
CA HIS A 138 -9.99 -3.44 5.05
C HIS A 138 -11.08 -2.44 4.62
N LYS A 139 -12.08 -2.22 5.48
CA LYS A 139 -13.16 -1.26 5.22
C LYS A 139 -12.66 0.18 5.16
N VAL A 140 -11.84 0.60 6.12
CA VAL A 140 -11.34 1.99 6.22
C VAL A 140 -10.36 2.30 5.10
N LEU A 141 -9.53 1.32 4.71
CA LEU A 141 -8.57 1.46 3.60
C LEU A 141 -9.20 1.23 2.22
N GLU A 142 -10.47 0.83 2.13
CA GLU A 142 -11.15 0.49 0.88
C GLU A 142 -10.31 -0.45 0.00
N THR A 143 -9.81 -1.55 0.58
CA THR A 143 -8.80 -2.40 -0.06
C THR A 143 -9.24 -3.03 -1.38
N GLU A 144 -10.54 -3.16 -1.62
CA GLU A 144 -11.10 -3.60 -2.91
C GLU A 144 -10.83 -2.58 -4.03
N ARG A 145 -10.81 -1.27 -3.70
CA ARG A 145 -10.54 -0.18 -4.65
C ARG A 145 -9.07 0.20 -4.69
N HIS A 146 -8.39 0.08 -3.58
CA HIS A 146 -7.01 0.47 -3.36
C HIS A 146 -6.21 -0.70 -2.77
N PRO A 147 -5.95 -1.77 -3.55
CA PRO A 147 -5.38 -3.00 -3.02
C PRO A 147 -3.91 -2.88 -2.59
N TYR A 148 -3.24 -1.79 -2.98
CA TYR A 148 -1.80 -1.65 -2.75
C TYR A 148 -1.42 -0.29 -2.16
N VAL A 149 -0.37 -0.28 -1.35
CA VAL A 149 0.44 0.90 -1.06
C VAL A 149 1.65 0.88 -1.98
N LEU A 150 1.93 2.01 -2.64
CA LEU A 150 3.13 2.19 -3.44
C LEU A 150 4.06 3.19 -2.75
N LEU A 151 5.35 2.87 -2.71
CA LEU A 151 6.38 3.75 -2.15
C LEU A 151 7.49 3.91 -3.19
N ARG A 152 7.89 5.16 -3.42
CA ARG A 152 9.04 5.50 -4.26
C ARG A 152 10.04 6.32 -3.47
N VAL A 153 11.27 5.87 -3.43
CA VAL A 153 12.39 6.70 -2.95
C VAL A 153 12.73 7.73 -4.02
N THR A 154 12.71 9.00 -3.67
CA THR A 154 13.00 10.13 -4.57
C THR A 154 14.25 10.91 -4.16
N GLY A 155 14.82 10.62 -2.99
CA GLY A 155 16.07 11.17 -2.53
C GLY A 155 16.65 10.23 -1.46
N ALA A 156 17.81 9.66 -1.74
CA ALA A 156 18.46 8.69 -0.87
C ALA A 156 19.56 9.35 -0.02
N ALA A 157 19.72 8.85 1.22
CA ALA A 157 20.89 9.13 2.04
C ALA A 157 22.17 8.52 1.42
N ALA A 158 23.34 8.99 1.85
CA ALA A 158 24.58 8.34 1.49
C ALA A 158 24.65 6.94 2.13
N GLU A 159 25.29 6.00 1.44
CA GLU A 159 25.47 4.63 1.91
C GLU A 159 26.11 4.58 3.31
N GLY A 160 25.62 3.69 4.16
CA GLY A 160 26.11 3.49 5.53
C GLY A 160 25.75 4.60 6.52
N LYS A 161 25.06 5.64 6.11
CA LYS A 161 24.60 6.72 6.99
C LYS A 161 23.11 6.62 7.23
N SER A 162 22.71 6.91 8.47
CA SER A 162 21.29 7.14 8.79
C SER A 162 21.01 8.62 8.56
N ASP A 163 20.11 8.92 7.61
CA ASP A 163 19.78 10.29 7.25
C ASP A 163 18.32 10.38 6.79
N SER A 164 17.87 11.60 6.59
CA SER A 164 16.55 11.86 6.01
C SER A 164 16.54 11.50 4.53
N ILE A 165 15.58 10.67 4.15
CA ILE A 165 15.28 10.34 2.75
C ILE A 165 13.87 10.80 2.41
N ARG A 166 13.62 11.08 1.15
CA ARG A 166 12.29 11.42 0.67
C ARG A 166 11.61 10.24 0.00
N LEU A 167 10.38 9.99 0.42
CA LEU A 167 9.50 8.98 -0.15
C LEU A 167 8.28 9.66 -0.78
N ASP A 168 7.86 9.24 -1.97
CA ASP A 168 6.49 9.43 -2.42
C ASP A 168 5.69 8.20 -2.01
N VAL A 169 4.71 8.38 -1.13
CA VAL A 169 3.80 7.34 -0.66
C VAL A 169 2.46 7.51 -1.36
N THR A 170 1.99 6.46 -2.05
CA THR A 170 0.63 6.41 -2.60
C THR A 170 -0.18 5.43 -1.76
N LEU A 171 -1.19 5.95 -1.08
CA LEU A 171 -2.12 5.20 -0.23
C LEU A 171 -3.52 5.72 -0.50
N HIS A 172 -4.51 4.84 -0.57
CA HIS A 172 -5.92 5.20 -0.79
C HIS A 172 -6.12 6.08 -2.06
N GLY A 173 -5.31 5.84 -3.10
CA GLY A 173 -5.33 6.61 -4.36
C GLY A 173 -4.70 8.00 -4.28
N VAL A 174 -4.18 8.42 -3.13
CA VAL A 174 -3.56 9.74 -2.91
C VAL A 174 -2.05 9.57 -2.76
N THR A 175 -1.26 10.38 -3.47
CA THR A 175 0.20 10.41 -3.34
C THR A 175 0.63 11.60 -2.52
N ARG A 176 1.50 11.37 -1.52
CA ARG A 176 2.09 12.42 -0.67
C ARG A 176 3.60 12.19 -0.50
N PRO A 177 4.39 13.28 -0.52
CA PRO A 177 5.78 13.21 -0.09
C PRO A 177 5.85 13.03 1.43
N VAL A 178 6.73 12.13 1.87
CA VAL A 178 6.96 11.81 3.28
C VAL A 178 8.47 11.76 3.52
N ASP A 179 8.93 12.37 4.59
CA ASP A 179 10.31 12.24 5.02
C ASP A 179 10.47 11.01 5.93
N ALA A 180 11.48 10.20 5.66
CA ALA A 180 11.83 9.04 6.46
C ALA A 180 13.27 9.14 6.95
N VAL A 181 13.55 8.58 8.10
CA VAL A 181 14.93 8.36 8.55
C VAL A 181 15.30 6.92 8.21
N ALA A 182 16.32 6.75 7.39
CA ALA A 182 16.74 5.43 6.93
C ALA A 182 18.26 5.32 6.82
N SER A 183 18.75 4.09 6.92
CA SER A 183 20.11 3.72 6.55
C SER A 183 20.06 2.55 5.57
N TRP A 184 21.05 2.46 4.69
CA TRP A 184 21.18 1.37 3.75
C TRP A 184 22.63 1.04 3.44
N ALA A 185 22.86 -0.17 2.98
CA ALA A 185 24.15 -0.63 2.47
C ALA A 185 23.89 -1.58 1.28
N ALA A 186 24.82 -1.58 0.32
CA ALA A 186 24.79 -2.48 -0.81
C ALA A 186 26.15 -3.19 -0.99
N THR A 187 26.09 -4.47 -1.28
CA THR A 187 27.21 -5.27 -1.72
C THR A 187 26.90 -5.84 -3.12
N ARG A 188 27.79 -6.63 -3.68
CA ARG A 188 27.48 -7.35 -4.93
C ARG A 188 26.41 -8.42 -4.76
N GLU A 189 26.15 -8.86 -3.53
CA GLU A 189 25.28 -10.01 -3.22
C GLU A 189 23.96 -9.60 -2.59
N GLU A 190 23.91 -8.43 -1.95
CA GLU A 190 22.74 -8.01 -1.18
C GLU A 190 22.66 -6.49 -1.07
N PHE A 191 21.43 -5.98 -1.12
CA PHE A 191 21.07 -4.65 -0.64
C PHE A 191 20.26 -4.82 0.65
N ALA A 192 20.56 -4.00 1.65
CA ALA A 192 19.80 -3.96 2.90
C ALA A 192 19.51 -2.51 3.30
N ALA A 193 18.27 -2.25 3.71
CA ALA A 193 17.85 -0.95 4.23
C ALA A 193 16.95 -1.13 5.44
N SER A 194 17.01 -0.19 6.38
CA SER A 194 16.06 -0.11 7.50
C SER A 194 15.81 1.34 7.87
N GLY A 195 14.63 1.61 8.42
CA GLY A 195 14.28 2.96 8.78
C GLY A 195 12.89 3.08 9.38
N THR A 196 12.50 4.35 9.60
CA THR A 196 11.20 4.71 10.14
C THR A 196 10.66 5.97 9.49
N PHE A 197 9.34 6.04 9.38
CA PHE A 197 8.62 7.25 9.01
C PHE A 197 7.26 7.27 9.69
N ALA A 198 6.54 8.38 9.55
CA ALA A 198 5.17 8.48 10.02
C ALA A 198 4.29 9.12 8.96
N ILE A 199 3.03 8.72 8.95
CA ILE A 199 1.99 9.31 8.10
C ILE A 199 0.81 9.71 8.95
N ASP A 200 0.05 10.69 8.49
CA ASP A 200 -1.28 10.99 9.02
C ASP A 200 -2.31 10.43 8.03
N GLN A 201 -3.21 9.55 8.49
CA GLN A 201 -4.21 8.87 7.67
C GLN A 201 -5.09 9.87 6.91
N SER A 202 -5.47 10.95 7.58
CA SER A 202 -6.28 12.03 7.02
C SER A 202 -5.62 12.73 5.83
N ALA A 203 -4.29 12.78 5.77
CA ALA A 203 -3.55 13.33 4.63
C ALA A 203 -3.77 12.53 3.34
N PHE A 204 -4.18 11.27 3.46
CA PHE A 204 -4.50 10.37 2.34
C PHE A 204 -6.00 10.21 2.11
N GLY A 205 -6.82 11.08 2.73
CA GLY A 205 -8.29 11.01 2.61
C GLY A 205 -8.92 9.88 3.40
N ILE A 206 -8.17 9.23 4.29
CA ILE A 206 -8.66 8.17 5.16
C ILE A 206 -9.23 8.81 6.44
N THR A 207 -10.46 8.46 6.80
CA THR A 207 -11.02 8.82 8.10
C THR A 207 -10.64 7.74 9.11
N PRO A 208 -9.82 8.05 10.14
CA PRO A 208 -9.48 7.07 11.17
C PRO A 208 -10.71 6.46 11.83
N LEU A 209 -10.64 5.16 12.14
CA LEU A 209 -11.75 4.45 12.78
C LEU A 209 -12.15 5.16 14.06
N SER A 210 -13.46 5.37 14.19
CA SER A 210 -14.08 6.01 15.37
C SER A 210 -15.35 5.27 15.73
N ILE A 211 -15.48 4.88 17.00
CA ILE A 211 -16.65 4.17 17.53
C ILE A 211 -17.15 4.88 18.78
N LEU A 212 -18.38 4.54 19.20
CA LEU A 212 -19.06 5.14 20.36
C LEU A 212 -19.06 6.69 20.31
N GLY A 213 -19.34 7.24 19.12
CA GLY A 213 -19.42 8.71 18.95
C GLY A 213 -18.07 9.43 19.16
N GLY A 214 -16.94 8.77 18.90
CA GLY A 214 -15.60 9.34 19.08
C GLY A 214 -14.95 9.03 20.43
N ALA A 215 -15.63 8.30 21.29
CA ALA A 215 -15.08 7.95 22.60
C ALA A 215 -13.90 6.96 22.49
N ILE A 216 -13.88 6.10 21.48
CA ILE A 216 -12.74 5.26 21.13
C ILE A 216 -12.40 5.55 19.68
N THR A 217 -11.15 5.88 19.39
CA THR A 217 -10.65 6.21 18.04
C THR A 217 -9.31 5.54 17.79
N VAL A 218 -8.97 5.39 16.53
CA VAL A 218 -7.58 5.20 16.10
C VAL A 218 -6.94 6.58 15.97
N GLN A 219 -5.70 6.74 16.44
CA GLN A 219 -4.96 7.98 16.22
C GLN A 219 -4.71 8.17 14.72
N ASP A 220 -4.79 9.42 14.26
CA ASP A 220 -4.55 9.75 12.85
C ASP A 220 -3.12 9.41 12.43
N ARG A 221 -2.16 9.72 13.29
CA ARG A 221 -0.75 9.49 13.04
C ARG A 221 -0.36 8.05 13.28
N LEU A 222 0.19 7.41 12.23
CA LEU A 222 0.74 6.07 12.23
C LEU A 222 2.27 6.14 12.19
N LYS A 223 2.94 5.34 13.02
CA LYS A 223 4.38 5.14 12.96
C LYS A 223 4.67 3.86 12.18
N ILE A 224 5.53 3.97 11.19
CA ILE A 224 5.93 2.86 10.33
C ILE A 224 7.43 2.62 10.52
N SER A 225 7.81 1.35 10.68
CA SER A 225 9.19 0.89 10.62
C SER A 225 9.32 -0.16 9.52
N PHE A 226 10.49 -0.20 8.88
CA PHE A 226 10.74 -1.16 7.81
C PHE A 226 12.15 -1.74 7.88
N ARG A 227 12.27 -2.95 7.38
CA ARG A 227 13.51 -3.61 7.01
C ARG A 227 13.31 -4.21 5.63
N ILE A 228 14.14 -3.81 4.68
CA ILE A 228 14.12 -4.30 3.31
C ILE A 228 15.44 -4.99 3.03
N VAL A 229 15.38 -6.19 2.51
CA VAL A 229 16.51 -6.95 1.97
C VAL A 229 16.21 -7.24 0.52
N ALA A 230 17.19 -7.04 -0.36
CA ALA A 230 17.03 -7.30 -1.78
C ALA A 230 18.25 -8.00 -2.35
N ARG A 231 18.05 -8.84 -3.36
CA ARG A 231 19.10 -9.61 -4.02
C ARG A 231 19.34 -9.09 -5.43
N PRO A 232 20.57 -9.18 -5.94
CA PRO A 232 20.88 -8.77 -7.30
C PRO A 232 20.06 -9.57 -8.31
N VAL A 233 19.54 -8.90 -9.32
CA VAL A 233 18.85 -9.55 -10.43
C VAL A 233 19.90 -10.07 -11.38
N THR A 234 20.11 -11.39 -11.38
CA THR A 234 21.02 -12.08 -12.31
C THR A 234 20.23 -12.59 -13.52
N GLY A 235 20.61 -12.17 -14.73
CA GLY A 235 19.91 -12.52 -15.96
C GLY A 235 18.81 -11.50 -16.35
N ALA A 236 18.15 -11.70 -17.50
CA ALA A 236 17.10 -10.80 -17.95
C ALA A 236 15.89 -10.82 -17.01
N MET A 237 15.45 -9.64 -16.57
CA MET A 237 14.22 -9.48 -15.80
C MET A 237 13.03 -9.87 -16.69
N ARG A 238 12.29 -10.91 -16.33
CA ARG A 238 11.10 -11.38 -17.06
C ARG A 238 9.88 -10.53 -16.72
#